data_350088596ddeb2b0d76813f48981a8bc
#
_entry.id   350088596ddeb2b0d76813f48981a8bc
#
_cell.length_a   1.000
_cell.length_b   1.000
_cell.length_c   1.000
_cell.angle_alpha   90.00
_cell.angle_beta   90.00
_cell.angle_gamma   90.00
#
_symmetry.space_group_name_H-M   'P 1'
#
loop_
_entity.id
_entity.type
_entity.pdbx_description
1 polymer ?
#
loop_
_entity_poly.entity_id
_entity_poly.type
_entity_poly.pdbx_seq_one_letter_code
_entity_poly.pdbx_strand_id
1 'polypeptide(L)'
;MRNSSKTMVLCSLFAALIAICAWISIPVGDISFTLQTLGIFLSLGLLGGKRGCAAIAIYLLLGAAGMPVFSGFRGGLGMLIGVTGGFLWGFLLCGLTYWALERFGKLPAMIAGQLICYLCGCIWFYLYADGGLWVILLRCVVPFLIPDAAKLYLAYILTRRLSRHIT
;
A
#
# COMPACT_ATOMS: atom_id res chain seq x y z
N MET A 1 13.70 20.02 17.67
CA MET A 1 12.26 19.81 17.93
C MET A 1 11.39 20.16 16.72
N ARG A 2 11.60 21.31 16.02
CA ARG A 2 10.76 21.74 14.86
C ARG A 2 10.72 20.76 13.68
N ASN A 3 11.76 19.97 13.45
CA ASN A 3 11.80 18.94 12.38
C ASN A 3 10.99 17.67 12.71
N SER A 4 10.87 17.30 13.99
CA SER A 4 10.07 16.14 14.41
C SER A 4 8.57 16.38 14.20
N SER A 5 8.06 17.54 14.60
CA SER A 5 6.64 17.90 14.42
C SER A 5 6.24 17.96 12.94
N LYS A 6 7.07 18.54 12.08
CA LYS A 6 6.83 18.52 10.62
C LYS A 6 6.76 17.12 10.06
N THR A 7 7.65 16.23 10.50
CA THR A 7 7.64 14.82 10.05
C THR A 7 6.36 14.11 10.49
N MET A 8 5.92 14.30 11.73
CA MET A 8 4.65 13.71 12.22
C MET A 8 3.46 14.18 11.40
N VAL A 9 3.33 15.49 11.17
CA VAL A 9 2.25 16.08 10.37
C VAL A 9 2.24 15.49 8.94
N LEU A 10 3.41 15.40 8.31
CA LEU A 10 3.52 14.81 6.97
C LEU A 10 3.12 13.33 6.95
N CYS A 11 3.60 12.52 7.89
CA CYS A 11 3.22 11.11 7.96
C CYS A 11 1.70 10.94 8.18
N SER A 12 1.09 11.75 9.03
CA SER A 12 -0.37 11.72 9.26
C SER A 12 -1.16 12.16 8.02
N LEU A 13 -0.69 13.20 7.31
CA LEU A 13 -1.31 13.65 6.07
C LEU A 13 -1.28 12.56 5.00
N PHE A 14 -0.14 11.87 4.85
CA PHE A 14 -0.01 10.79 3.88
C PHE A 14 -0.77 9.54 4.32
N ALA A 15 -0.91 9.26 5.62
CA ALA A 15 -1.80 8.20 6.10
C ALA A 15 -3.26 8.49 5.73
N ALA A 16 -3.71 9.75 5.86
CA ALA A 16 -5.03 10.19 5.41
C ALA A 16 -5.18 10.08 3.87
N LEU A 17 -4.15 10.43 3.11
CA LEU A 17 -4.14 10.23 1.65
C LEU A 17 -4.31 8.76 1.27
N ILE A 18 -3.62 7.84 1.96
CA ILE A 18 -3.78 6.40 1.74
C ILE A 18 -5.23 5.98 2.02
N ALA A 19 -5.85 6.48 3.10
CA ALA A 19 -7.25 6.18 3.43
C ALA A 19 -8.22 6.68 2.35
N ILE A 20 -8.06 7.92 1.87
CA ILE A 20 -8.86 8.46 0.75
C ILE A 20 -8.72 7.59 -0.50
N CYS A 21 -7.49 7.19 -0.84
CA CYS A 21 -7.22 6.28 -1.95
C CYS A 21 -7.86 4.89 -1.73
N ALA A 22 -7.94 4.41 -0.49
CA ALA A 22 -8.58 3.14 -0.16
C ALA A 22 -10.11 3.19 -0.32
N TRP A 23 -10.74 4.33 -0.07
CA TRP A 23 -12.18 4.52 -0.26
C TRP A 23 -12.59 4.51 -1.72
N ILE A 24 -11.70 4.92 -2.63
CA ILE A 24 -11.92 4.78 -4.08
C ILE A 24 -11.66 3.32 -4.43
N SER A 25 -12.72 2.52 -4.30
CA SER A 25 -12.65 1.07 -4.45
C SER A 25 -13.80 0.54 -5.30
N ILE A 26 -13.47 -0.44 -6.15
CA ILE A 26 -14.42 -1.20 -6.96
C ILE A 26 -14.32 -2.65 -6.50
N PRO A 27 -15.40 -3.25 -6.00
CA PRO A 27 -15.37 -4.65 -5.59
C PRO A 27 -15.21 -5.55 -6.83
N VAL A 28 -14.19 -6.39 -6.83
CA VAL A 28 -13.90 -7.37 -7.89
C VAL A 28 -13.73 -8.74 -7.22
N GLY A 29 -14.81 -9.47 -7.03
CA GLY A 29 -14.81 -10.73 -6.30
C GLY A 29 -14.44 -10.55 -4.82
N ASP A 30 -13.54 -11.40 -4.33
CA ASP A 30 -13.12 -11.40 -2.92
C ASP A 30 -12.18 -10.24 -2.57
N ILE A 31 -11.52 -9.65 -3.57
CA ILE A 31 -10.52 -8.59 -3.40
C ILE A 31 -11.00 -7.34 -4.12
N SER A 32 -11.05 -6.20 -3.41
CA SER A 32 -11.45 -4.94 -4.02
C SER A 32 -10.28 -4.30 -4.77
N PHE A 33 -10.56 -3.84 -5.98
CA PHE A 33 -9.68 -2.95 -6.71
C PHE A 33 -9.72 -1.56 -6.06
N THR A 34 -8.58 -1.03 -5.62
CA THR A 34 -8.51 0.26 -4.92
C THR A 34 -7.40 1.15 -5.49
N LEU A 35 -7.47 2.45 -5.25
CA LEU A 35 -6.34 3.35 -5.48
C LEU A 35 -5.32 3.36 -4.31
N GLN A 36 -5.47 2.49 -3.34
CA GLN A 36 -4.65 2.43 -2.13
C GLN A 36 -3.16 2.27 -2.43
N THR A 37 -2.80 1.40 -3.39
CA THR A 37 -1.41 1.20 -3.83
C THR A 37 -0.79 2.49 -4.40
N LEU A 38 -1.57 3.33 -5.09
CA LEU A 38 -1.12 4.65 -5.54
C LEU A 38 -0.75 5.54 -4.34
N GLY A 39 -1.61 5.63 -3.33
CA GLY A 39 -1.35 6.40 -2.10
C GLY A 39 -0.11 5.92 -1.36
N ILE A 40 0.10 4.61 -1.29
CA ILE A 40 1.28 3.99 -0.68
C ILE A 40 2.56 4.38 -1.44
N PHE A 41 2.59 4.24 -2.77
CA PHE A 41 3.76 4.59 -3.56
C PHE A 41 4.05 6.09 -3.56
N LEU A 42 3.01 6.95 -3.53
CA LEU A 42 3.20 8.39 -3.33
C LEU A 42 3.83 8.70 -1.98
N SER A 43 3.38 8.03 -0.92
CA SER A 43 3.95 8.20 0.43
C SER A 43 5.43 7.82 0.45
N LEU A 44 5.77 6.66 -0.09
CA LEU A 44 7.14 6.16 -0.16
C LEU A 44 8.02 7.06 -1.04
N GLY A 45 7.53 7.44 -2.20
CA GLY A 45 8.30 8.21 -3.18
C GLY A 45 8.56 9.67 -2.76
N LEU A 46 7.61 10.31 -2.08
CA LEU A 46 7.70 11.73 -1.68
C LEU A 46 8.34 11.92 -0.30
N LEU A 47 8.01 11.06 0.66
CA LEU A 47 8.56 11.16 2.03
C LEU A 47 9.87 10.40 2.20
N GLY A 48 10.22 9.50 1.27
CA GLY A 48 11.30 8.52 1.41
C GLY A 48 10.88 7.30 2.22
N GLY A 49 11.66 6.22 2.15
CA GLY A 49 11.29 4.91 2.70
C GLY A 49 10.94 4.95 4.18
N LYS A 50 11.79 5.54 5.03
CA LYS A 50 11.56 5.57 6.48
C LYS A 50 10.25 6.27 6.88
N ARG A 51 9.99 7.45 6.33
CA ARG A 51 8.79 8.24 6.65
C ARG A 51 7.55 7.67 5.96
N GLY A 52 7.70 7.15 4.74
CA GLY A 52 6.63 6.45 4.03
C GLY A 52 6.17 5.20 4.77
N CYS A 53 7.08 4.39 5.31
CA CYS A 53 6.74 3.26 6.19
C CYS A 53 6.00 3.72 7.44
N ALA A 54 6.41 4.83 8.05
CA ALA A 54 5.70 5.39 9.20
C ALA A 54 4.26 5.81 8.83
N ALA A 55 4.04 6.44 7.68
CA ALA A 55 2.70 6.79 7.20
C ALA A 55 1.83 5.55 6.98
N ILE A 56 2.38 4.49 6.37
CA ILE A 56 1.68 3.21 6.18
C ILE A 56 1.35 2.57 7.53
N ALA A 57 2.29 2.56 8.48
CA ALA A 57 2.06 2.02 9.82
C ALA A 57 0.95 2.79 10.57
N ILE A 58 0.95 4.12 10.51
CA ILE A 58 -0.11 4.97 11.09
C ILE A 58 -1.46 4.61 10.46
N TYR A 59 -1.53 4.50 9.13
CA TYR A 59 -2.75 4.12 8.41
C TYR A 59 -3.29 2.77 8.89
N LEU A 60 -2.42 1.75 9.00
CA LEU A 60 -2.81 0.41 9.47
C LEU A 60 -3.26 0.42 10.93
N LEU A 61 -2.57 1.17 11.79
CA LEU A 61 -2.95 1.32 13.21
C LEU A 61 -4.31 2.01 13.39
N LEU A 62 -4.59 3.06 12.62
CA LEU A 62 -5.90 3.71 12.62
C LEU A 62 -7.00 2.73 12.18
N GLY A 63 -6.75 1.95 11.13
CA GLY A 63 -7.68 0.92 10.68
C GLY A 63 -7.87 -0.18 11.73
N ALA A 64 -6.80 -0.66 12.37
CA ALA A 64 -6.85 -1.64 13.45
C ALA A 64 -7.64 -1.14 14.66
N ALA A 65 -7.52 0.15 14.98
CA ALA A 65 -8.29 0.80 16.06
C ALA A 65 -9.79 0.95 15.75
N GLY A 66 -10.24 0.52 14.56
CA GLY A 66 -11.64 0.54 14.18
C GLY A 66 -12.07 1.75 13.34
N MET A 67 -11.14 2.65 13.00
CA MET A 67 -11.45 3.75 12.08
C MET A 67 -11.76 3.20 10.68
N PRO A 68 -12.78 3.72 9.96
CA PRO A 68 -13.21 3.23 8.65
C PRO A 68 -12.29 3.70 7.52
N VAL A 69 -10.97 3.39 7.64
CA VAL A 69 -9.93 3.84 6.70
C VAL A 69 -9.61 2.82 5.62
N PHE A 70 -10.08 1.58 5.75
CA PHE A 70 -9.86 0.53 4.75
C PHE A 70 -10.89 0.59 3.62
N SER A 71 -10.67 -0.19 2.57
CA SER A 71 -11.56 -0.31 1.41
C SER A 71 -13.01 -0.58 1.82
N GLY A 72 -13.95 0.12 1.20
CA GLY A 72 -15.37 0.04 1.52
C GLY A 72 -15.74 0.64 2.88
N PHE A 73 -15.01 1.63 3.36
CA PHE A 73 -15.21 2.30 4.65
C PHE A 73 -15.19 1.33 5.84
N ARG A 74 -14.36 0.30 5.76
CA ARG A 74 -14.20 -0.71 6.80
C ARG A 74 -13.03 -0.38 7.72
N GLY A 75 -13.07 -0.97 8.92
CA GLY A 75 -12.03 -0.87 9.93
C GLY A 75 -12.14 -2.03 10.91
N GLY A 76 -11.24 -2.06 11.89
CA GLY A 76 -11.16 -3.06 12.93
C GLY A 76 -10.12 -4.16 12.64
N LEU A 77 -9.72 -4.86 13.69
CA LEU A 77 -8.75 -5.96 13.63
C LEU A 77 -9.20 -7.09 12.70
N GLY A 78 -10.52 -7.30 12.55
CA GLY A 78 -11.06 -8.32 11.65
C GLY A 78 -10.62 -8.15 10.19
N MET A 79 -10.32 -6.92 9.75
CA MET A 79 -9.80 -6.68 8.40
C MET A 79 -8.35 -7.14 8.24
N LEU A 80 -7.54 -7.02 9.30
CA LEU A 80 -6.13 -7.42 9.30
C LEU A 80 -5.95 -8.95 9.36
N ILE A 81 -6.90 -9.66 9.97
CA ILE A 81 -6.90 -11.11 10.08
C ILE A 81 -7.88 -11.78 9.11
N GLY A 82 -8.68 -11.03 8.37
CA GLY A 82 -9.60 -11.54 7.35
C GLY A 82 -8.91 -11.90 6.03
N VAL A 83 -9.69 -12.31 5.06
CA VAL A 83 -9.25 -12.82 3.74
C VAL A 83 -8.28 -11.86 3.03
N THR A 84 -8.50 -10.56 3.13
CA THR A 84 -7.66 -9.53 2.50
C THR A 84 -6.52 -9.02 3.40
N GLY A 85 -6.40 -9.55 4.62
CA GLY A 85 -5.40 -9.10 5.61
C GLY A 85 -3.97 -9.21 5.10
N GLY A 86 -3.66 -10.23 4.32
CA GLY A 86 -2.34 -10.42 3.73
C GLY A 86 -1.88 -9.25 2.84
N PHE A 87 -2.80 -8.60 2.14
CA PHE A 87 -2.47 -7.40 1.37
C PHE A 87 -2.20 -6.19 2.27
N LEU A 88 -2.95 -6.05 3.37
CA LEU A 88 -2.71 -4.98 4.35
C LEU A 88 -1.33 -5.11 5.01
N TRP A 89 -0.96 -6.31 5.45
CA TRP A 89 0.41 -6.60 5.91
C TRP A 89 1.43 -6.46 4.79
N GLY A 90 1.06 -6.86 3.58
CA GLY A 90 1.85 -6.69 2.37
C GLY A 90 2.23 -5.24 2.09
N PHE A 91 1.38 -4.26 2.42
CA PHE A 91 1.70 -2.83 2.28
C PHE A 91 2.83 -2.39 3.19
N LEU A 92 2.88 -2.90 4.42
CA LEU A 92 3.98 -2.61 5.33
C LEU A 92 5.29 -3.24 4.83
N LEU A 93 5.24 -4.49 4.39
CA LEU A 93 6.39 -5.19 3.80
C LEU A 93 6.84 -4.52 2.49
N CYS A 94 5.91 -4.05 1.65
CA CYS A 94 6.21 -3.23 0.48
C CYS A 94 7.00 -1.97 0.87
N GLY A 95 6.56 -1.27 1.91
CA GLY A 95 7.26 -0.09 2.43
C GLY A 95 8.66 -0.40 2.91
N LEU A 96 8.85 -1.46 3.68
CA LEU A 96 10.16 -1.91 4.17
C LEU A 96 11.08 -2.32 3.01
N THR A 97 10.56 -3.03 2.01
CA THR A 97 11.29 -3.41 0.80
C THR A 97 11.73 -2.16 0.01
N TYR A 98 10.81 -1.21 -0.16
CA TYR A 98 11.13 0.06 -0.80
C TYR A 98 12.25 0.78 -0.03
N TRP A 99 12.16 0.89 1.29
CA TRP A 99 13.18 1.55 2.11
C TRP A 99 14.55 0.90 1.99
N ALA A 100 14.60 -0.43 1.96
CA ALA A 100 15.86 -1.16 1.78
C ALA A 100 16.49 -0.93 0.39
N LEU A 101 15.66 -0.76 -0.63
CA LEU A 101 16.07 -0.72 -2.04
C LEU A 101 16.07 0.68 -2.67
N GLU A 102 15.57 1.73 -1.99
CA GLU A 102 15.47 3.09 -2.56
C GLU A 102 16.81 3.67 -3.00
N ARG A 103 17.91 3.20 -2.40
CA ARG A 103 19.30 3.56 -2.79
C ARG A 103 19.66 3.13 -4.22
N PHE A 104 19.01 2.10 -4.74
CA PHE A 104 19.22 1.59 -6.11
C PHE A 104 18.32 2.26 -7.14
N GLY A 105 17.39 3.10 -6.70
CA GLY A 105 16.44 3.85 -7.52
C GLY A 105 14.99 3.68 -7.08
N LYS A 106 14.20 4.75 -7.26
CA LYS A 106 12.79 4.76 -6.80
C LYS A 106 11.92 3.75 -7.55
N LEU A 107 12.07 3.67 -8.88
CA LEU A 107 11.25 2.79 -9.71
C LEU A 107 11.49 1.30 -9.42
N PRO A 108 12.72 0.78 -9.42
CA PRO A 108 12.97 -0.62 -9.08
C PRO A 108 12.55 -0.96 -7.66
N ALA A 109 12.71 -0.03 -6.70
CA ALA A 109 12.26 -0.21 -5.33
C ALA A 109 10.72 -0.32 -5.22
N MET A 110 9.97 0.49 -6.00
CA MET A 110 8.50 0.39 -6.07
C MET A 110 8.05 -0.94 -6.68
N ILE A 111 8.70 -1.39 -7.77
CA ILE A 111 8.39 -2.68 -8.42
C ILE A 111 8.64 -3.83 -7.45
N ALA A 112 9.80 -3.87 -6.78
CA ALA A 112 10.12 -4.89 -5.80
C ALA A 112 9.11 -4.89 -4.64
N GLY A 113 8.73 -3.73 -4.13
CA GLY A 113 7.71 -3.58 -3.10
C GLY A 113 6.34 -4.13 -3.53
N GLN A 114 5.91 -3.86 -4.77
CA GLN A 114 4.66 -4.40 -5.31
C GLN A 114 4.68 -5.93 -5.40
N LEU A 115 5.79 -6.50 -5.86
CA LEU A 115 5.95 -7.97 -5.94
C LEU A 115 5.87 -8.62 -4.56
N ILE A 116 6.50 -8.04 -3.55
CA ILE A 116 6.39 -8.52 -2.16
C ILE A 116 4.95 -8.40 -1.64
N CYS A 117 4.24 -7.33 -1.98
CA CYS A 117 2.84 -7.16 -1.61
C CYS A 117 1.97 -8.28 -2.22
N TYR A 118 2.14 -8.59 -3.50
CA TYR A 118 1.44 -9.70 -4.15
C TYR A 118 1.79 -11.06 -3.52
N LEU A 119 3.06 -11.30 -3.25
CA LEU A 119 3.51 -12.54 -2.61
C LEU A 119 2.84 -12.72 -1.25
N CYS A 120 2.85 -11.67 -0.43
CA CYS A 120 2.23 -11.71 0.89
C CYS A 120 0.71 -11.93 0.80
N GLY A 121 0.03 -11.22 -0.11
CA GLY A 121 -1.40 -11.38 -0.37
C GLY A 121 -1.75 -12.80 -0.83
N CYS A 122 -0.98 -13.37 -1.77
CA CYS A 122 -1.21 -14.74 -2.27
C CYS A 122 -0.98 -15.81 -1.19
N ILE A 123 0.11 -15.70 -0.41
CA ILE A 123 0.39 -16.65 0.68
C ILE A 123 -0.73 -16.60 1.71
N TRP A 124 -1.17 -15.40 2.08
CA TRP A 124 -2.26 -15.23 3.04
C TRP A 124 -3.58 -15.77 2.51
N PHE A 125 -3.93 -15.44 1.27
CA PHE A 125 -5.16 -15.90 0.63
C PHE A 125 -5.20 -17.44 0.49
N TYR A 126 -4.06 -18.10 0.30
CA TYR A 126 -3.94 -19.54 0.28
C TYR A 126 -4.41 -20.21 1.58
N LEU A 127 -4.27 -19.52 2.72
CA LEU A 127 -4.73 -20.02 4.02
C LEU A 127 -6.25 -19.95 4.19
N TYR A 128 -6.95 -19.16 3.38
CA TYR A 128 -8.39 -18.92 3.47
C TYR A 128 -9.21 -19.53 2.33
N ALA A 129 -8.60 -19.76 1.20
CA ALA A 129 -9.29 -20.21 0.00
C ALA A 129 -8.94 -21.67 -0.32
N ASP A 130 -9.98 -22.49 -0.48
CA ASP A 130 -9.84 -23.80 -1.07
C ASP A 130 -9.59 -23.65 -2.58
N GLY A 131 -8.37 -23.94 -3.03
CA GLY A 131 -8.03 -23.86 -4.46
C GLY A 131 -6.54 -24.06 -4.72
N GLY A 132 -6.23 -24.51 -5.91
CA GLY A 132 -4.83 -24.66 -6.36
C GLY A 132 -4.17 -23.30 -6.59
N LEU A 133 -2.86 -23.29 -6.66
CA LEU A 133 -2.03 -22.08 -6.85
C LEU A 133 -2.49 -21.21 -8.04
N TRP A 134 -2.94 -21.84 -9.12
CA TRP A 134 -3.46 -21.15 -10.31
C TRP A 134 -4.70 -20.31 -10.04
N VAL A 135 -5.62 -20.82 -9.23
CA VAL A 135 -6.86 -20.10 -8.86
C VAL A 135 -6.53 -18.86 -8.05
N ILE A 136 -5.56 -18.98 -7.15
CA ILE A 136 -5.10 -17.87 -6.31
C ILE A 136 -4.43 -16.78 -7.17
N LEU A 137 -3.53 -17.15 -8.06
CA LEU A 137 -2.88 -16.19 -8.96
C LEU A 137 -3.89 -15.47 -9.85
N LEU A 138 -4.87 -16.19 -10.40
CA LEU A 138 -5.93 -15.61 -11.23
C LEU A 138 -6.83 -14.63 -10.44
N ARG A 139 -7.05 -14.87 -9.16
CA ARG A 139 -7.90 -14.01 -8.31
C ARG A 139 -7.13 -12.85 -7.68
N CYS A 140 -5.89 -13.09 -7.23
CA CYS A 140 -5.12 -12.14 -6.42
C CYS A 140 -4.16 -11.27 -7.22
N VAL A 141 -3.72 -11.68 -8.41
CA VAL A 141 -2.66 -11.00 -9.16
C VAL A 141 -3.11 -10.57 -10.55
N VAL A 142 -3.61 -11.50 -11.34
CA VAL A 142 -3.88 -11.25 -12.77
C VAL A 142 -4.79 -10.05 -13.02
N PRO A 143 -5.93 -9.85 -12.32
CA PRO A 143 -6.81 -8.71 -12.55
C PRO A 143 -6.16 -7.37 -12.14
N PHE A 144 -5.21 -7.41 -11.22
CA PHE A 144 -4.58 -6.22 -10.65
C PHE A 144 -3.30 -5.81 -11.37
N LEU A 145 -2.70 -6.68 -12.19
CA LEU A 145 -1.39 -6.46 -12.79
C LEU A 145 -1.33 -5.19 -13.65
N ILE A 146 -2.29 -5.03 -14.57
CA ILE A 146 -2.35 -3.88 -15.48
C ILE A 146 -2.67 -2.59 -14.70
N PRO A 147 -3.74 -2.54 -13.88
CA PRO A 147 -4.06 -1.32 -13.13
C PRO A 147 -2.99 -0.95 -12.11
N ASP A 148 -2.37 -1.90 -11.43
CA ASP A 148 -1.31 -1.60 -10.46
C ASP A 148 -0.02 -1.12 -11.15
N ALA A 149 0.31 -1.64 -12.33
CA ALA A 149 1.40 -1.10 -13.14
C ALA A 149 1.15 0.36 -13.54
N ALA A 150 -0.08 0.70 -13.93
CA ALA A 150 -0.47 2.07 -14.26
C ALA A 150 -0.39 3.00 -13.03
N LYS A 151 -0.89 2.55 -11.85
CA LYS A 151 -0.80 3.31 -10.60
C LYS A 151 0.65 3.52 -10.15
N LEU A 152 1.47 2.49 -10.23
CA LEU A 152 2.89 2.56 -9.89
C LEU A 152 3.62 3.55 -10.80
N TYR A 153 3.39 3.49 -12.11
CA TYR A 153 3.98 4.42 -13.06
C TYR A 153 3.52 5.86 -12.83
N LEU A 154 2.23 6.06 -12.55
CA LEU A 154 1.67 7.38 -12.19
C LEU A 154 2.33 7.91 -10.90
N ALA A 155 2.44 7.08 -9.86
CA ALA A 155 3.10 7.45 -8.61
C ALA A 155 4.57 7.85 -8.85
N TYR A 156 5.28 7.12 -9.71
CA TYR A 156 6.66 7.41 -10.06
C TYR A 156 6.79 8.77 -10.76
N ILE A 157 5.93 9.07 -11.76
CA ILE A 157 5.95 10.36 -12.46
C ILE A 157 5.63 11.50 -11.51
N LEU A 158 4.57 11.36 -10.69
CA LEU A 158 4.18 12.37 -9.71
C LEU A 158 5.30 12.61 -8.69
N THR A 159 5.92 11.54 -8.22
CA THR A 159 7.07 11.64 -7.31
C THR A 159 8.21 12.43 -7.94
N ARG A 160 8.56 12.16 -9.20
CA ARG A 160 9.62 12.91 -9.90
C ARG A 160 9.30 14.39 -10.10
N ARG A 161 8.04 14.71 -10.38
CA ARG A 161 7.61 16.10 -10.58
C ARG A 161 7.55 16.87 -9.26
N LEU A 162 6.89 16.29 -8.26
CA LEU A 162 6.64 16.97 -6.98
C LEU A 162 7.88 17.03 -6.07
N SER A 163 8.80 16.06 -6.15
CA SER A 163 10.04 16.12 -5.35
C SER A 163 10.90 17.34 -5.67
N ARG A 164 10.75 17.95 -6.85
CA ARG A 164 11.44 19.20 -7.22
C ARG A 164 10.94 20.43 -6.48
N HIS A 165 9.75 20.34 -5.86
CA HIS A 165 9.12 21.46 -5.15
C HIS A 165 9.11 21.28 -3.61
N ILE A 166 9.49 20.10 -3.11
CA ILE A 166 9.45 19.76 -1.67
C ILE A 166 10.86 19.75 -1.05
N THR A 167 11.89 19.68 -1.87
CA THR A 167 13.30 19.85 -1.46
C THR A 167 13.71 21.30 -1.56
#